data_6ce79ebc56d9cae1833ee28eb70d4c55
#
_entry.id   6ce79ebc56d9cae1833ee28eb70d4c55
#
_cell.length_a   1.000
_cell.length_b   1.000
_cell.length_c   1.000
_cell.angle_alpha   90.00
_cell.angle_beta   90.00
_cell.angle_gamma   90.00
#
_symmetry.space_group_name_H-M   'P 1'
#
loop_
_entity.id
_entity.type
_entity.pdbx_description
1 polymer ?
#
loop_
_entity_poly.entity_id
_entity_poly.type
_entity_poly.pdbx_seq_one_letter_code
_entity_poly.pdbx_strand_id
1 'polypeptide(L)'
;MPTGVVVPYIVMELVGGRTLRDMLRDGRTIEPAEALGYTRGVLDALDYSHKHGIIHRDIKPANVMITPTGQVKVMDFGIARAVTDTSATMTQTAAVIGTAQYLSPEQARGETVDSRSDIYSAGCLLYELLTGRPPFTGDSPVAVAYQHVRETAALPS
;
A
#
# COMPACT_ATOMS: atom_id res chain seq x y z
N MET A 1 -34.18 28.05 -4.85
CA MET A 1 -32.80 28.11 -5.31
C MET A 1 -32.10 26.86 -4.79
N PRO A 2 -31.66 25.89 -5.61
CA PRO A 2 -30.87 24.80 -5.08
C PRO A 2 -29.51 25.36 -4.65
N THR A 3 -29.20 25.22 -3.37
CA THR A 3 -27.87 25.49 -2.84
C THR A 3 -26.95 24.43 -3.44
N GLY A 4 -26.30 24.75 -4.55
CA GLY A 4 -25.38 23.87 -5.21
C GLY A 4 -24.16 23.63 -4.33
N VAL A 5 -24.13 22.48 -3.66
CA VAL A 5 -22.91 21.99 -2.98
C VAL A 5 -21.93 21.64 -4.10
N VAL A 6 -20.84 22.38 -4.20
CA VAL A 6 -19.74 22.06 -5.11
C VAL A 6 -19.00 20.84 -4.51
N VAL A 7 -19.18 19.68 -5.16
CA VAL A 7 -18.45 18.47 -4.79
C VAL A 7 -17.22 18.37 -5.70
N PRO A 8 -15.98 18.44 -5.15
CA PRO A 8 -14.79 18.23 -5.95
C PRO A 8 -14.72 16.77 -6.44
N TYR A 9 -14.27 16.57 -7.68
CA TYR A 9 -14.06 15.23 -8.25
C TYR A 9 -12.75 15.22 -9.06
N ILE A 10 -12.18 14.02 -9.18
CA ILE A 10 -10.98 13.78 -9.98
C ILE A 10 -11.37 12.85 -11.13
N VAL A 11 -10.97 13.21 -12.35
CA VAL A 11 -11.09 12.35 -13.54
C VAL A 11 -9.76 11.62 -13.72
N MET A 12 -9.81 10.30 -13.79
CA MET A 12 -8.63 9.45 -13.95
C MET A 12 -8.90 8.27 -14.87
N GLU A 13 -7.86 7.55 -15.28
CA GLU A 13 -7.98 6.32 -16.06
C GLU A 13 -8.88 5.30 -15.33
N LEU A 14 -9.83 4.71 -16.04
CA LEU A 14 -10.56 3.54 -15.54
C LEU A 14 -9.73 2.28 -15.82
N VAL A 15 -9.19 1.69 -14.78
CA VAL A 15 -8.42 0.44 -14.88
C VAL A 15 -9.35 -0.75 -14.67
N GLY A 16 -9.53 -1.58 -15.71
CA GLY A 16 -10.22 -2.87 -15.58
C GLY A 16 -9.29 -3.93 -14.99
N GLY A 17 -9.86 -4.86 -14.23
CA GLY A 17 -9.10 -5.95 -13.61
C GLY A 17 -9.47 -6.20 -12.16
N ARG A 18 -8.54 -6.78 -11.39
CA ARG A 18 -8.74 -7.09 -9.96
C ARG A 18 -7.57 -6.54 -9.15
N THR A 19 -7.86 -6.11 -7.94
CA THR A 19 -6.79 -5.74 -7.00
C THR A 19 -6.09 -6.98 -6.44
N LEU A 20 -4.83 -6.84 -6.05
CA LEU A 20 -4.13 -7.92 -5.32
C LEU A 20 -4.85 -8.25 -4.00
N ARG A 21 -5.51 -7.27 -3.38
CA ARG A 21 -6.34 -7.49 -2.18
C ARG A 21 -7.50 -8.45 -2.47
N ASP A 22 -8.19 -8.29 -3.60
CA ASP A 22 -9.29 -9.18 -3.97
C ASP A 22 -8.79 -10.60 -4.23
N MET A 23 -7.63 -10.73 -4.90
CA MET A 23 -7.02 -12.04 -5.18
C MET A 23 -6.63 -12.78 -3.89
N LEU A 24 -6.03 -12.07 -2.91
CA LEU A 24 -5.67 -12.63 -1.60
C LEU A 24 -6.91 -13.04 -0.77
N ARG A 25 -7.98 -12.23 -0.80
CA ARG A 25 -9.23 -12.50 -0.06
C ARG A 25 -10.01 -13.69 -0.59
N ASP A 26 -9.91 -13.99 -1.87
CA ASP A 26 -10.54 -15.16 -2.47
C ASP A 26 -9.84 -16.49 -2.09
N GLY A 27 -8.82 -16.44 -1.24
CA GLY A 27 -8.06 -17.61 -0.83
C GLY A 27 -7.19 -18.20 -1.94
N ARG A 28 -6.92 -17.44 -3.00
CA ARG A 28 -6.03 -17.85 -4.08
C ARG A 28 -4.60 -17.95 -3.55
N THR A 29 -3.99 -19.10 -3.69
CA THR A 29 -2.54 -19.24 -3.55
C THR A 29 -1.87 -18.57 -4.73
N ILE A 30 -0.99 -17.61 -4.47
CA ILE A 30 -0.19 -16.94 -5.50
C ILE A 30 1.15 -17.67 -5.58
N GLU A 31 1.47 -18.20 -6.74
CA GLU A 31 2.73 -18.90 -6.94
C GLU A 31 3.92 -17.93 -6.81
N PRO A 32 5.07 -18.37 -6.25
CA PRO A 32 6.22 -17.48 -6.02
C PRO A 32 6.68 -16.71 -7.26
N ALA A 33 6.68 -17.36 -8.44
CA ALA A 33 7.03 -16.70 -9.69
C ALA A 33 6.04 -15.60 -10.08
N GLU A 34 4.74 -15.79 -9.79
CA GLU A 34 3.70 -14.81 -10.02
C GLU A 34 3.82 -13.64 -9.03
N ALA A 35 4.08 -13.92 -7.74
CA ALA A 35 4.33 -12.90 -6.71
C ALA A 35 5.53 -12.01 -7.07
N LEU A 36 6.62 -12.61 -7.55
CA LEU A 36 7.79 -11.87 -8.02
C LEU A 36 7.47 -11.02 -9.27
N GLY A 37 6.66 -11.55 -10.20
CA GLY A 37 6.21 -10.81 -11.39
C GLY A 37 5.38 -9.57 -11.02
N TYR A 38 4.43 -9.71 -10.11
CA TYR A 38 3.62 -8.58 -9.61
C TYR A 38 4.47 -7.55 -8.87
N THR A 39 5.36 -8.02 -7.99
CA THR A 39 6.25 -7.11 -7.24
C THR A 39 7.19 -6.36 -8.19
N ARG A 40 7.73 -7.02 -9.22
CA ARG A 40 8.53 -6.35 -10.25
C ARG A 40 7.75 -5.23 -10.93
N GLY A 41 6.49 -5.49 -11.34
CA GLY A 41 5.65 -4.46 -11.96
C GLY A 41 5.39 -3.27 -11.03
N VAL A 42 5.24 -3.51 -9.71
CA VAL A 42 5.14 -2.44 -8.71
C VAL A 42 6.44 -1.64 -8.63
N LEU A 43 7.60 -2.31 -8.57
CA LEU A 43 8.90 -1.65 -8.51
C LEU A 43 9.20 -0.83 -9.77
N ASP A 44 8.82 -1.32 -10.96
CA ASP A 44 8.96 -0.58 -12.23
C ASP A 44 8.11 0.72 -12.20
N ALA A 45 6.88 0.66 -11.68
CA ALA A 45 6.02 1.84 -11.51
C ALA A 45 6.58 2.82 -10.48
N LEU A 46 7.13 2.33 -9.38
CA LEU A 46 7.77 3.15 -8.34
C LEU A 46 9.05 3.83 -8.87
N ASP A 47 9.90 3.11 -9.60
CA ASP A 47 11.08 3.68 -10.22
C ASP A 47 10.73 4.85 -11.15
N TYR A 48 9.68 4.67 -11.97
CA TYR A 48 9.20 5.75 -12.82
C TYR A 48 8.72 6.97 -12.01
N SER A 49 7.89 6.77 -10.98
CA SER A 49 7.36 7.86 -10.16
C SER A 49 8.46 8.57 -9.35
N HIS A 50 9.39 7.83 -8.77
CA HIS A 50 10.50 8.38 -7.99
C HIS A 50 11.43 9.24 -8.84
N LYS A 51 11.70 8.86 -10.11
CA LYS A 51 12.45 9.67 -11.07
C LYS A 51 11.76 11.01 -11.39
N HIS A 52 10.44 11.08 -11.20
CA HIS A 52 9.66 12.31 -11.35
C HIS A 52 9.41 13.05 -10.02
N GLY A 53 10.09 12.65 -8.95
CA GLY A 53 9.95 13.27 -7.63
C GLY A 53 8.65 12.94 -6.90
N ILE A 54 7.93 11.88 -7.33
CA ILE A 54 6.66 11.48 -6.74
C ILE A 54 6.88 10.23 -5.90
N ILE A 55 6.57 10.32 -4.60
CA ILE A 55 6.60 9.21 -3.64
C ILE A 55 5.16 8.76 -3.42
N HIS A 56 4.91 7.46 -3.49
CA HIS A 56 3.56 6.89 -3.39
C HIS A 56 2.98 6.94 -1.97
N ARG A 57 3.76 6.54 -0.96
CA ARG A 57 3.46 6.58 0.48
C ARG A 57 2.35 5.65 0.99
N ASP A 58 1.70 4.89 0.12
CA ASP A 58 0.59 3.99 0.49
C ASP A 58 0.55 2.72 -0.39
N ILE A 59 1.71 2.08 -0.61
CA ILE A 59 1.79 0.81 -1.33
C ILE A 59 1.19 -0.31 -0.48
N LYS A 60 0.16 -0.97 -1.03
CA LYS A 60 -0.56 -2.09 -0.41
C LYS A 60 -1.35 -2.86 -1.46
N PRO A 61 -1.82 -4.10 -1.18
CA PRO A 61 -2.54 -4.92 -2.16
C PRO A 61 -3.81 -4.26 -2.74
N ALA A 62 -4.47 -3.38 -1.99
CA ALA A 62 -5.67 -2.67 -2.45
C ALA A 62 -5.35 -1.61 -3.53
N ASN A 63 -4.12 -1.09 -3.56
CA ASN A 63 -3.68 -0.05 -4.49
C ASN A 63 -2.88 -0.60 -5.68
N VAL A 64 -2.87 -1.92 -5.86
CA VAL A 64 -2.24 -2.59 -7.01
C VAL A 64 -3.28 -3.41 -7.74
N MET A 65 -3.51 -3.10 -9.00
CA MET A 65 -4.42 -3.84 -9.88
C MET A 65 -3.66 -4.68 -10.90
N ILE A 66 -4.23 -5.84 -11.19
CA ILE A 66 -3.79 -6.70 -12.27
C ILE A 66 -4.87 -6.66 -13.35
N THR A 67 -4.50 -6.17 -14.54
CA THR A 67 -5.41 -6.11 -15.68
C THR A 67 -5.69 -7.51 -16.24
N PRO A 68 -6.75 -7.68 -17.08
CA PRO A 68 -7.01 -8.96 -17.75
C PRO A 68 -5.85 -9.45 -18.63
N THR A 69 -4.96 -8.55 -19.05
CA THR A 69 -3.75 -8.90 -19.83
C THR A 69 -2.52 -9.20 -18.96
N GLY A 70 -2.69 -9.20 -17.62
CA GLY A 70 -1.60 -9.46 -16.67
C GLY A 70 -0.70 -8.24 -16.36
N GLN A 71 -1.06 -7.05 -16.86
CA GLN A 71 -0.30 -5.83 -16.57
C GLN A 71 -0.55 -5.36 -15.15
N VAL A 72 0.51 -4.98 -14.43
CA VAL A 72 0.44 -4.35 -13.11
C VAL A 72 0.17 -2.86 -13.26
N LYS A 73 -0.80 -2.35 -12.52
CA LYS A 73 -1.13 -0.92 -12.40
C LYS A 73 -1.12 -0.53 -10.93
N VAL A 74 -0.27 0.42 -10.55
CA VAL A 74 -0.25 1.04 -9.22
C VAL A 74 -1.19 2.24 -9.23
N MET A 75 -2.07 2.31 -8.26
CA MET A 75 -3.15 3.30 -8.17
C MET A 75 -3.09 4.06 -6.85
N ASP A 76 -3.82 5.17 -6.78
CA ASP A 76 -4.02 5.95 -5.56
C ASP A 76 -2.69 6.42 -4.91
N PHE A 77 -1.86 7.11 -5.69
CA PHE A 77 -0.69 7.82 -5.14
C PHE A 77 -1.13 8.73 -4.00
N GLY A 78 -0.49 8.60 -2.85
CA GLY A 78 -0.88 9.19 -1.56
C GLY A 78 -0.81 10.72 -1.48
N ILE A 79 -1.39 11.42 -2.46
CA ILE A 79 -1.43 12.89 -2.55
C ILE A 79 -2.10 13.51 -1.32
N ALA A 80 -3.09 12.83 -0.73
CA ALA A 80 -3.83 13.31 0.45
C ALA A 80 -2.98 13.29 1.74
N ARG A 81 -1.92 12.49 1.83
CA ARG A 81 -1.05 12.41 3.02
C ARG A 81 0.01 13.49 3.07
N ALA A 82 0.36 14.12 1.94
CA ALA A 82 1.32 15.22 1.92
C ALA A 82 0.80 16.50 2.61
N VAL A 83 -0.52 16.63 2.78
CA VAL A 83 -1.17 17.84 3.34
C VAL A 83 -1.52 17.68 4.83
N THR A 84 -1.47 16.47 5.40
CA THR A 84 -1.89 16.17 6.78
C THR A 84 -0.75 15.78 7.71
N ASP A 85 0.49 16.11 7.38
CA ASP A 85 1.70 15.82 8.21
C ASP A 85 1.72 16.59 9.56
N THR A 86 0.62 17.26 9.91
CA THR A 86 0.44 17.85 11.22
C THR A 86 -0.84 17.33 11.86
N SER A 87 -0.70 16.35 12.77
CA SER A 87 -1.70 15.98 13.77
C SER A 87 -3.00 15.28 13.32
N ALA A 88 -2.95 14.28 12.46
CA ALA A 88 -4.09 13.39 12.28
C ALA A 88 -4.08 12.32 13.38
N THR A 89 -4.92 12.52 14.40
CA THR A 89 -5.32 11.50 15.38
C THR A 89 -5.71 10.23 14.61
N MET A 90 -5.01 9.11 14.87
CA MET A 90 -5.32 7.80 14.29
C MET A 90 -6.69 7.35 14.79
N THR A 91 -7.75 7.72 14.10
CA THR A 91 -9.11 7.26 14.38
C THR A 91 -9.23 5.79 13.96
N GLN A 92 -9.69 4.96 14.89
CA GLN A 92 -9.81 3.50 14.77
C GLN A 92 -10.92 3.11 13.79
N THR A 93 -10.61 3.06 12.51
CA THR A 93 -11.46 2.39 11.52
C THR A 93 -10.71 1.19 10.92
N ALA A 94 -11.43 0.15 10.49
CA ALA A 94 -10.85 -1.05 9.87
C ALA A 94 -9.91 -0.71 8.69
N ALA A 95 -10.17 0.41 7.99
CA ALA A 95 -9.32 0.92 6.91
C ALA A 95 -7.95 1.40 7.41
N VAL A 96 -7.88 1.97 8.63
CA VAL A 96 -6.63 2.42 9.26
C VAL A 96 -5.80 1.22 9.71
N ILE A 97 -6.44 0.16 10.24
CA ILE A 97 -5.76 -1.08 10.63
C ILE A 97 -5.11 -1.73 9.40
N GLY A 98 -5.84 -1.86 8.28
CA GLY A 98 -5.31 -2.44 7.04
C GLY A 98 -4.15 -1.67 6.43
N THR A 99 -4.09 -0.35 6.63
CA THR A 99 -2.98 0.49 6.14
C THR A 99 -1.73 0.35 7.03
N ALA A 100 -1.88 0.14 8.34
CA ALA A 100 -0.75 0.00 9.26
C ALA A 100 0.17 -1.19 8.92
N GLN A 101 -0.36 -2.22 8.26
CA GLN A 101 0.37 -3.44 7.89
C GLN A 101 1.51 -3.23 6.87
N TYR A 102 1.54 -2.07 6.21
CA TYR A 102 2.52 -1.75 5.15
C TYR A 102 3.29 -0.45 5.44
N LEU A 103 3.11 0.15 6.62
CA LEU A 103 3.83 1.36 7.01
C LEU A 103 5.32 1.10 7.10
N SER A 104 6.11 2.00 6.53
CA SER A 104 7.55 1.98 6.79
C SER A 104 7.86 2.45 8.23
N PRO A 105 9.02 2.05 8.79
CA PRO A 105 9.43 2.49 10.12
C PRO A 105 9.43 4.01 10.31
N GLU A 106 9.89 4.77 9.30
CA GLU A 106 9.89 6.22 9.30
C GLU A 106 8.47 6.81 9.27
N GLN A 107 7.54 6.19 8.53
CA GLN A 107 6.12 6.60 8.57
C GLN A 107 5.50 6.33 9.94
N ALA A 108 5.81 5.17 10.54
CA ALA A 108 5.32 4.82 11.87
C ALA A 108 5.84 5.76 12.97
N ARG A 109 7.02 6.35 12.79
CA ARG A 109 7.61 7.34 13.70
C ARG A 109 7.20 8.78 13.38
N GLY A 110 6.51 9.06 12.27
CA GLY A 110 6.23 10.42 11.81
C GLY A 110 7.47 11.16 11.32
N GLU A 111 8.49 10.44 10.85
CA GLU A 111 9.72 11.00 10.30
C GLU A 111 9.53 11.36 8.81
N THR A 112 10.53 12.01 8.22
CA THR A 112 10.51 12.35 6.79
C THR A 112 10.48 11.10 5.93
N VAL A 113 9.51 11.03 5.03
CA VAL A 113 9.25 9.93 4.12
C VAL A 113 9.89 10.19 2.76
N ASP A 114 10.71 9.27 2.28
CA ASP A 114 11.30 9.29 0.94
C ASP A 114 10.99 8.01 0.14
N SER A 115 11.64 7.82 -1.01
CA SER A 115 11.44 6.67 -1.89
C SER A 115 11.70 5.31 -1.22
N ARG A 116 12.53 5.25 -0.17
CA ARG A 116 12.81 4.02 0.58
C ARG A 116 11.60 3.49 1.31
N SER A 117 10.69 4.38 1.73
CA SER A 117 9.42 3.99 2.36
C SER A 117 8.56 3.14 1.42
N ASP A 118 8.48 3.53 0.14
CA ASP A 118 7.72 2.75 -0.85
C ASP A 118 8.36 1.38 -1.10
N ILE A 119 9.69 1.30 -1.10
CA ILE A 119 10.42 0.03 -1.26
C ILE A 119 10.17 -0.89 -0.06
N TYR A 120 10.16 -0.34 1.16
CA TYR A 120 9.80 -1.10 2.36
C TYR A 120 8.37 -1.65 2.26
N SER A 121 7.41 -0.82 1.88
CA SER A 121 6.01 -1.23 1.70
C SER A 121 5.85 -2.28 0.59
N ALA A 122 6.63 -2.19 -0.51
CA ALA A 122 6.69 -3.22 -1.55
C ALA A 122 7.25 -4.54 -1.01
N GLY A 123 8.21 -4.50 -0.07
CA GLY A 123 8.71 -5.67 0.65
C GLY A 123 7.61 -6.33 1.50
N CYS A 124 6.82 -5.54 2.24
CA CYS A 124 5.67 -6.05 3.00
C CYS A 124 4.61 -6.67 2.07
N LEU A 125 4.36 -6.05 0.91
CA LEU A 125 3.47 -6.59 -0.12
C LEU A 125 3.96 -7.95 -0.63
N LEU A 126 5.23 -8.06 -1.01
CA LEU A 126 5.82 -9.33 -1.46
C LEU A 126 5.71 -10.41 -0.39
N TYR A 127 6.00 -10.07 0.87
CA TYR A 127 5.85 -10.99 1.98
C TYR A 127 4.43 -11.57 2.05
N GLU A 128 3.40 -10.70 1.97
CA GLU A 128 2.00 -11.16 2.01
C GLU A 128 1.63 -11.98 0.76
N LEU A 129 2.12 -11.63 -0.42
CA LEU A 129 1.89 -12.43 -1.64
C LEU A 129 2.45 -13.84 -1.52
N LEU A 130 3.60 -14.02 -0.84
CA LEU A 130 4.26 -15.31 -0.66
C LEU A 130 3.65 -16.14 0.47
N THR A 131 3.15 -15.51 1.54
CA THR A 131 2.74 -16.20 2.78
C THR A 131 1.23 -16.16 3.03
N GLY A 132 0.48 -15.37 2.25
CA GLY A 132 -0.96 -15.12 2.45
C GLY A 132 -1.29 -14.20 3.62
N ARG A 133 -0.28 -13.67 4.34
CA ARG A 133 -0.46 -12.76 5.48
C ARG A 133 0.62 -11.67 5.50
N PRO A 134 0.33 -10.47 6.00
CA PRO A 134 1.34 -9.43 6.13
C PRO A 134 2.43 -9.82 7.16
N PRO A 135 3.64 -9.20 7.10
CA PRO A 135 4.76 -9.52 7.98
C PRO A 135 4.43 -9.29 9.46
N PHE A 136 3.58 -8.32 9.74
CA PHE A 136 3.16 -7.95 11.09
C PHE A 136 1.65 -7.83 11.19
N THR A 137 1.10 -8.33 12.30
CA THR A 137 -0.33 -8.29 12.61
C THR A 137 -0.53 -7.97 14.09
N GLY A 138 -1.67 -7.36 14.44
CA GLY A 138 -1.96 -7.00 15.83
C GLY A 138 -3.37 -6.47 15.99
N ASP A 139 -3.80 -6.33 17.24
CA ASP A 139 -5.16 -5.93 17.62
C ASP A 139 -5.43 -4.42 17.41
N SER A 140 -4.39 -3.66 17.14
CA SER A 140 -4.50 -2.23 16.88
C SER A 140 -3.47 -1.74 15.86
N PRO A 141 -3.77 -0.63 15.13
CA PRO A 141 -2.81 -0.01 14.22
C PRO A 141 -1.51 0.40 14.91
N VAL A 142 -1.59 0.83 16.17
CA VAL A 142 -0.43 1.24 16.97
C VAL A 142 0.46 0.04 17.28
N ALA A 143 -0.13 -1.11 17.62
CA ALA A 143 0.64 -2.35 17.87
C ALA A 143 1.39 -2.79 16.59
N VAL A 144 0.72 -2.76 15.44
CA VAL A 144 1.35 -3.10 14.14
C VAL A 144 2.44 -2.09 13.78
N ALA A 145 2.20 -0.79 13.92
CA ALA A 145 3.19 0.25 13.68
C ALA A 145 4.44 0.09 14.59
N TYR A 146 4.24 -0.29 15.86
CA TYR A 146 5.34 -0.59 16.77
C TYR A 146 6.20 -1.77 16.28
N GLN A 147 5.57 -2.84 15.77
CA GLN A 147 6.28 -4.01 15.23
C GLN A 147 7.17 -3.61 14.03
N HIS A 148 6.68 -2.77 13.09
CA HIS A 148 7.48 -2.25 11.98
C HIS A 148 8.74 -1.50 12.44
N VAL A 149 8.71 -0.91 13.63
CA VAL A 149 9.84 -0.15 14.18
C VAL A 149 10.83 -1.03 14.96
N ARG A 150 10.35 -2.10 15.60
CA ARG A 150 11.11 -2.81 16.65
C ARG A 150 11.34 -4.29 16.39
N GLU A 151 10.53 -4.91 15.55
CA GLU A 151 10.59 -6.36 15.37
C GLU A 151 11.20 -6.74 14.02
N THR A 152 11.73 -7.95 13.96
CA THR A 152 12.18 -8.55 12.70
C THR A 152 11.07 -9.49 12.20
N ALA A 153 10.66 -9.33 10.95
CA ALA A 153 9.68 -10.23 10.35
C ALA A 153 10.21 -11.67 10.31
N ALA A 154 9.30 -12.63 10.54
CA ALA A 154 9.63 -14.04 10.35
C ALA A 154 10.01 -14.29 8.87
N LEU A 155 10.82 -15.33 8.62
CA LEU A 155 11.10 -15.71 7.24
C LEU A 155 9.81 -16.19 6.56
N PRO A 156 9.60 -15.84 5.27
CA PRO A 156 8.51 -16.38 4.48
C PRO A 156 8.68 -17.90 4.35
N SER A 157 7.70 -18.66 4.80
CA SER A 157 7.71 -20.14 4.75
C SER A 157 6.40 -20.66 4.19
#